data_fcf41e375f0009437b7a57a604f12216
#
_entry.id   fcf41e375f0009437b7a57a604f12216
#
_cell.length_a   1.000
_cell.length_b   1.000
_cell.length_c   1.000
_cell.angle_alpha   90.00
_cell.angle_beta   90.00
_cell.angle_gamma   90.00
#
_symmetry.space_group_name_H-M   'P 1'
#
loop_
_entity.id
_entity.type
_entity.pdbx_description
1 polymer ?
#
loop_
_entity_poly.entity_id
_entity_poly.type
_entity_poly.pdbx_seq_one_letter_code
_entity_poly.pdbx_strand_id
1 'polypeptide(L)'
;MLCNTRQCFFYGIYCGLMYFVESSPESNVKELSQSRLSKMKKILIVTSIAATLLATSVIHAQREVTAKPVVPRTVAPRGPLLEHERSLVTLFENAAPSVAYITTENLVQRGFFGTGVAQGAGSGFVWDTQGHVVTNFHVIQDAQKVVVQLDAGKEPLAATFVGGSAEYDLAVVKLAQIPAGLKPIPLGTSRDLKIGQSVIAIGNPFGLSRTLTAGIISALDRYLPTQEYAEIAGAIQTDAAINPGNSGGPLLDTAGRLIGVNSAIRSSSGSSSGVGFSIPVDLVNRIVPQLIARGYAATPGIGIIPFNPAVVAQNGIKGVVIDRVRARSPAATVGLRPLVQRTGALGDVITAVNGRNVETLSTFVAELDRVGIGNTAEITVMREGKARKERVQVIDTNQK
;
A
#
# COMPACT_ATOMS: atom_id res chain seq x y z
N MET A 1 11.32 -7.36 -25.77
CA MET A 1 11.85 -7.44 -27.14
C MET A 1 10.91 -8.32 -27.95
N LEU A 2 9.93 -7.73 -28.61
CA LEU A 2 9.10 -8.39 -29.63
C LEU A 2 8.91 -7.34 -30.70
N CYS A 3 9.68 -7.51 -31.77
CA CYS A 3 9.71 -6.66 -32.96
C CYS A 3 8.47 -6.95 -33.81
N ASN A 4 7.66 -5.94 -34.08
CA ASN A 4 6.40 -6.03 -34.80
C ASN A 4 6.66 -6.13 -36.31
N THR A 5 6.36 -7.26 -36.91
CA THR A 5 6.67 -7.75 -38.26
C THR A 5 5.88 -7.07 -39.40
N ARG A 6 5.57 -5.78 -39.33
CA ARG A 6 4.82 -5.09 -40.39
C ARG A 6 5.51 -3.91 -41.08
N GLN A 7 6.81 -3.64 -40.84
CA GLN A 7 7.54 -2.51 -41.43
C GLN A 7 8.70 -2.89 -42.36
N CYS A 8 8.93 -4.17 -42.64
CA CYS A 8 10.06 -4.59 -43.49
C CYS A 8 9.74 -4.92 -44.97
N PHE A 9 8.52 -4.66 -45.44
CA PHE A 9 8.11 -5.06 -46.80
C PHE A 9 8.17 -3.93 -47.85
N PHE A 10 8.54 -2.70 -47.49
CA PHE A 10 8.55 -1.56 -48.44
C PHE A 10 9.95 -1.04 -48.84
N TYR A 11 11.04 -1.61 -48.35
CA TYR A 11 12.40 -1.15 -48.71
C TYR A 11 13.17 -2.07 -49.66
N GLY A 12 12.54 -3.17 -50.11
CA GLY A 12 13.21 -4.20 -50.96
C GLY A 12 13.15 -3.97 -52.47
N ILE A 13 12.41 -2.97 -52.96
CA ILE A 13 12.15 -2.83 -54.43
C ILE A 13 12.96 -1.70 -55.08
N TYR A 14 13.66 -0.85 -54.32
CA TYR A 14 14.38 0.30 -54.87
C TYR A 14 15.90 0.11 -55.03
N CYS A 15 16.48 -1.03 -54.72
CA CYS A 15 17.94 -1.25 -54.77
C CYS A 15 18.44 -2.15 -55.93
N GLY A 16 17.57 -2.52 -56.88
CA GLY A 16 17.89 -3.48 -57.94
C GLY A 16 18.10 -2.90 -59.36
N LEU A 17 18.08 -1.58 -59.55
CA LEU A 17 18.05 -1.00 -60.89
C LEU A 17 19.20 0.00 -61.18
N MET A 18 20.31 -0.03 -60.46
CA MET A 18 21.45 0.86 -60.72
C MET A 18 22.79 0.12 -60.72
N TYR A 19 22.95 -0.85 -61.61
CA TYR A 19 24.30 -1.31 -62.05
C TYR A 19 24.10 -2.14 -63.31
N PHE A 20 24.21 -1.51 -64.50
CA PHE A 20 24.74 -2.11 -65.71
C PHE A 20 24.66 -1.07 -66.85
N VAL A 21 25.64 -0.15 -66.88
CA VAL A 21 26.02 0.56 -68.08
C VAL A 21 27.53 0.74 -68.03
N GLU A 22 28.25 -0.17 -68.64
CA GLU A 22 29.56 0.19 -69.21
C GLU A 22 30.00 -0.81 -70.33
N SER A 23 30.33 -0.24 -71.44
CA SER A 23 31.22 -0.68 -72.55
C SER A 23 30.70 -1.69 -73.55
N SER A 24 30.39 -1.19 -74.81
CA SER A 24 31.25 -1.37 -76.02
C SER A 24 30.41 -1.24 -77.31
N PRO A 25 30.94 -1.29 -78.55
CA PRO A 25 31.12 -0.11 -79.41
C PRO A 25 30.13 -0.02 -80.60
N GLU A 26 30.18 1.15 -81.22
CA GLU A 26 29.43 1.57 -82.41
C GLU A 26 29.55 0.61 -83.56
N SER A 27 28.47 -0.06 -84.01
CA SER A 27 28.03 -0.36 -85.32
C SER A 27 26.72 -1.10 -85.38
N ASN A 28 25.65 -0.54 -85.99
CA ASN A 28 24.28 -1.08 -86.22
C ASN A 28 23.15 -0.43 -85.38
N VAL A 29 23.15 0.89 -85.36
CA VAL A 29 22.17 1.62 -84.53
C VAL A 29 20.81 1.89 -85.19
N LYS A 30 20.58 1.61 -86.45
CA LYS A 30 19.29 2.01 -87.09
C LYS A 30 18.23 0.95 -87.27
N GLU A 31 18.55 -0.31 -87.33
CA GLU A 31 17.53 -1.34 -87.47
C GLU A 31 17.05 -1.95 -86.14
N LEU A 32 17.87 -1.96 -85.12
CA LEU A 32 17.53 -2.44 -83.77
C LEU A 32 16.64 -1.47 -82.95
N SER A 33 16.62 -0.19 -83.33
CA SER A 33 15.89 0.85 -82.59
C SER A 33 14.34 0.75 -82.83
N GLN A 34 13.92 0.46 -84.03
CA GLN A 34 12.44 0.37 -84.28
C GLN A 34 11.80 -0.91 -83.76
N SER A 35 12.52 -2.03 -83.80
CA SER A 35 12.03 -3.28 -83.20
C SER A 35 11.95 -3.24 -81.67
N ARG A 36 12.92 -2.61 -80.99
CA ARG A 36 12.92 -2.39 -79.56
C ARG A 36 11.85 -1.37 -79.13
N LEU A 37 11.65 -0.30 -79.88
CA LEU A 37 10.60 0.70 -79.61
C LEU A 37 9.18 0.08 -79.69
N SER A 38 8.94 -0.80 -80.73
CA SER A 38 7.70 -1.52 -80.89
C SER A 38 7.47 -2.51 -79.74
N LYS A 39 8.49 -3.24 -79.31
CA LYS A 39 8.40 -4.16 -78.12
C LYS A 39 8.19 -3.39 -76.80
N MET A 40 8.90 -2.28 -76.62
CA MET A 40 8.69 -1.42 -75.44
C MET A 40 7.28 -0.82 -75.39
N LYS A 41 6.77 -0.33 -76.53
CA LYS A 41 5.35 0.17 -76.57
C LYS A 41 4.35 -0.93 -76.24
N LYS A 42 4.55 -2.15 -76.72
CA LYS A 42 3.68 -3.29 -76.37
C LYS A 42 3.78 -3.68 -74.88
N ILE A 43 4.96 -3.67 -74.30
CA ILE A 43 5.16 -3.93 -72.89
C ILE A 43 4.53 -2.82 -72.01
N LEU A 44 4.68 -1.54 -72.45
CA LEU A 44 4.06 -0.42 -71.70
C LEU A 44 2.54 -0.47 -71.76
N ILE A 45 1.95 -0.86 -72.89
CA ILE A 45 0.50 -1.00 -73.02
C ILE A 45 -0.02 -2.17 -72.17
N VAL A 46 0.66 -3.31 -72.16
CA VAL A 46 0.27 -4.46 -71.37
C VAL A 46 0.42 -4.17 -69.85
N THR A 47 1.47 -3.49 -69.44
CA THR A 47 1.64 -3.09 -68.04
C THR A 47 0.65 -2.02 -67.60
N SER A 48 0.29 -1.07 -68.47
CA SER A 48 -0.78 -0.10 -68.19
C SER A 48 -2.15 -0.77 -68.04
N ILE A 49 -2.48 -1.72 -68.93
CA ILE A 49 -3.76 -2.46 -68.85
C ILE A 49 -3.80 -3.34 -67.60
N ALA A 50 -2.69 -4.00 -67.24
CA ALA A 50 -2.59 -4.78 -66.03
C ALA A 50 -2.70 -3.91 -64.77
N ALA A 51 -2.08 -2.74 -64.74
CA ALA A 51 -2.20 -1.79 -63.63
C ALA A 51 -3.60 -1.24 -63.49
N THR A 52 -4.28 -0.97 -64.61
CA THR A 52 -5.69 -0.49 -64.58
C THR A 52 -6.65 -1.59 -64.13
N LEU A 53 -6.42 -2.84 -64.55
CA LEU A 53 -7.20 -3.99 -64.11
C LEU A 53 -6.98 -4.32 -62.60
N LEU A 54 -5.74 -4.16 -62.11
CA LEU A 54 -5.46 -4.28 -60.68
C LEU A 54 -6.07 -3.12 -59.87
N ALA A 55 -6.02 -1.89 -60.38
CA ALA A 55 -6.64 -0.74 -59.71
C ALA A 55 -8.19 -0.87 -59.65
N THR A 56 -8.82 -1.37 -60.71
CA THR A 56 -10.27 -1.61 -60.74
C THR A 56 -10.69 -2.79 -59.84
N SER A 57 -9.84 -3.81 -59.71
CA SER A 57 -10.12 -4.91 -58.79
C SER A 57 -9.96 -4.50 -57.31
N VAL A 58 -8.97 -3.61 -57.02
CA VAL A 58 -8.81 -3.04 -55.66
C VAL A 58 -9.96 -2.10 -55.30
N ILE A 59 -10.45 -1.30 -56.26
CA ILE A 59 -11.60 -0.41 -56.06
C ILE A 59 -12.93 -1.22 -55.92
N HIS A 60 -13.03 -2.38 -56.61
CA HIS A 60 -14.19 -3.27 -56.42
C HIS A 60 -14.15 -4.03 -55.11
N ALA A 61 -12.96 -4.34 -54.58
CA ALA A 61 -12.82 -4.96 -53.27
C ALA A 61 -13.09 -3.99 -52.11
N GLN A 62 -13.07 -2.68 -52.36
CA GLN A 62 -13.52 -1.66 -51.40
C GLN A 62 -15.03 -1.39 -51.47
N ARG A 63 -15.75 -2.15 -52.29
CA ARG A 63 -17.20 -2.04 -52.34
C ARG A 63 -17.79 -2.57 -51.04
N GLU A 64 -18.13 -1.62 -50.20
CA GLU A 64 -19.22 -1.69 -49.23
C GLU A 64 -19.29 -2.99 -48.40
N VAL A 65 -18.41 -3.14 -47.44
CA VAL A 65 -18.91 -3.60 -46.16
C VAL A 65 -19.77 -2.44 -45.61
N THR A 66 -20.97 -2.30 -46.12
CA THR A 66 -22.02 -1.59 -45.36
C THR A 66 -22.21 -2.40 -44.10
N ALA A 67 -21.38 -2.11 -43.07
CA ALA A 67 -21.63 -2.62 -41.75
C ALA A 67 -23.07 -2.23 -41.41
N LYS A 68 -23.97 -3.21 -41.38
CA LYS A 68 -25.31 -2.96 -40.87
C LYS A 68 -25.14 -2.18 -39.59
N PRO A 69 -25.83 -1.04 -39.38
CA PRO A 69 -25.70 -0.26 -38.17
C PRO A 69 -25.94 -1.20 -37.00
N VAL A 70 -24.88 -1.38 -36.19
CA VAL A 70 -24.96 -2.18 -34.96
C VAL A 70 -25.82 -1.38 -34.01
N VAL A 71 -27.10 -1.71 -33.97
CA VAL A 71 -28.03 -1.11 -33.02
C VAL A 71 -27.66 -1.61 -31.64
N PRO A 72 -27.44 -0.71 -30.65
CA PRO A 72 -27.20 -1.12 -29.26
C PRO A 72 -28.32 -2.07 -28.80
N ARG A 73 -27.95 -3.12 -28.07
CA ARG A 73 -28.93 -4.06 -27.52
C ARG A 73 -29.78 -3.36 -26.47
N THR A 74 -31.04 -3.72 -26.38
CA THR A 74 -31.97 -3.22 -25.37
C THR A 74 -31.45 -3.63 -23.98
N VAL A 75 -31.29 -2.63 -23.08
CA VAL A 75 -30.89 -2.86 -21.67
C VAL A 75 -32.13 -3.30 -20.90
N ALA A 76 -32.06 -4.49 -20.30
CA ALA A 76 -33.12 -4.96 -19.41
C ALA A 76 -33.14 -4.11 -18.12
N PRO A 77 -34.30 -3.73 -17.59
CA PRO A 77 -34.41 -2.99 -16.34
C PRO A 77 -33.88 -3.85 -15.18
N ARG A 78 -33.09 -3.23 -14.30
CA ARG A 78 -32.64 -3.86 -13.06
C ARG A 78 -33.82 -3.94 -12.08
N GLY A 79 -34.01 -5.08 -11.43
CA GLY A 79 -34.91 -5.21 -10.29
C GLY A 79 -34.50 -4.38 -9.06
N PRO A 80 -35.30 -4.37 -7.99
CA PRO A 80 -34.92 -3.71 -6.74
C PRO A 80 -33.66 -4.35 -6.14
N LEU A 81 -32.86 -3.55 -5.45
CA LEU A 81 -31.73 -4.05 -4.66
C LEU A 81 -32.23 -4.99 -3.55
N LEU A 82 -31.49 -6.04 -3.30
CA LEU A 82 -31.69 -6.91 -2.14
C LEU A 82 -31.39 -6.12 -0.85
N GLU A 83 -31.92 -6.59 0.28
CA GLU A 83 -31.79 -5.87 1.56
C GLU A 83 -30.33 -5.69 1.98
N HIS A 84 -29.49 -6.72 1.84
CA HIS A 84 -28.07 -6.63 2.14
C HIS A 84 -27.33 -5.66 1.22
N GLU A 85 -27.71 -5.58 -0.07
CA GLU A 85 -27.13 -4.62 -1.02
C GLU A 85 -27.49 -3.18 -0.64
N ARG A 86 -28.75 -2.95 -0.24
CA ARG A 86 -29.20 -1.64 0.24
C ARG A 86 -28.45 -1.21 1.49
N SER A 87 -28.24 -2.14 2.42
CA SER A 87 -27.50 -1.88 3.67
C SER A 87 -26.05 -1.46 3.36
N LEU A 88 -25.34 -2.15 2.45
CA LEU A 88 -23.99 -1.79 2.03
C LEU A 88 -23.93 -0.44 1.32
N VAL A 89 -24.89 -0.18 0.42
CA VAL A 89 -24.96 1.12 -0.29
C VAL A 89 -25.16 2.25 0.71
N THR A 90 -26.14 2.12 1.62
CA THR A 90 -26.43 3.14 2.65
C THR A 90 -25.24 3.35 3.59
N LEU A 91 -24.56 2.27 4.01
CA LEU A 91 -23.34 2.37 4.83
C LEU A 91 -22.27 3.17 4.10
N PHE A 92 -22.02 2.83 2.83
CA PHE A 92 -21.02 3.53 2.03
C PHE A 92 -21.34 5.01 1.87
N GLU A 93 -22.58 5.35 1.51
CA GLU A 93 -23.04 6.74 1.34
C GLU A 93 -22.85 7.56 2.64
N ASN A 94 -23.06 6.93 3.80
CA ASN A 94 -22.90 7.58 5.10
C ASN A 94 -21.43 7.73 5.53
N ALA A 95 -20.59 6.73 5.29
CA ALA A 95 -19.20 6.70 5.76
C ALA A 95 -18.22 7.36 4.78
N ALA A 96 -18.47 7.24 3.47
CA ALA A 96 -17.56 7.73 2.45
C ALA A 96 -17.20 9.22 2.57
N PRO A 97 -18.10 10.16 2.90
CA PRO A 97 -17.74 11.57 3.08
C PRO A 97 -16.67 11.82 4.15
N SER A 98 -16.51 10.90 5.09
CA SER A 98 -15.52 10.99 6.17
C SER A 98 -14.19 10.31 5.83
N VAL A 99 -14.08 9.66 4.65
CA VAL A 99 -12.85 9.01 4.18
C VAL A 99 -12.10 9.93 3.24
N ALA A 100 -10.83 10.16 3.56
CA ALA A 100 -9.93 11.05 2.85
C ALA A 100 -8.99 10.30 1.90
N TYR A 101 -8.62 10.94 0.80
CA TYR A 101 -7.41 10.66 0.06
C TYR A 101 -6.29 11.56 0.57
N ILE A 102 -5.14 10.99 0.84
CA ILE A 102 -3.95 11.69 1.33
C ILE A 102 -2.86 11.58 0.30
N THR A 103 -2.29 12.71 -0.10
CA THR A 103 -1.09 12.77 -0.93
C THR A 103 0.02 13.47 -0.19
N THR A 104 1.24 13.00 -0.41
CA THR A 104 2.46 13.53 0.18
C THR A 104 3.48 13.88 -0.90
N GLU A 105 4.25 14.93 -0.67
CA GLU A 105 5.38 15.29 -1.48
C GLU A 105 6.65 15.19 -0.63
N ASN A 106 7.61 14.38 -1.11
CA ASN A 106 8.90 14.13 -0.46
C ASN A 106 10.01 14.56 -1.39
N LEU A 107 10.99 15.32 -0.90
CA LEU A 107 12.21 15.57 -1.66
C LEU A 107 13.13 14.35 -1.59
N VAL A 108 13.39 13.75 -2.74
CA VAL A 108 14.33 12.63 -2.87
C VAL A 108 15.57 13.08 -3.64
N GLN A 109 16.74 12.69 -3.15
CA GLN A 109 17.99 12.96 -3.84
C GLN A 109 18.12 12.01 -5.04
N ARG A 110 18.10 12.53 -6.27
CA ARG A 110 18.30 11.78 -7.50
C ARG A 110 19.77 11.86 -7.93
N GLY A 111 20.59 10.94 -7.37
CA GLY A 111 22.01 10.86 -7.72
C GLY A 111 22.82 12.09 -7.33
N PHE A 112 23.98 12.28 -7.99
CA PHE A 112 24.97 13.33 -7.66
C PHE A 112 24.52 14.75 -8.09
N PHE A 113 23.49 14.91 -8.90
CA PHE A 113 23.19 16.17 -9.60
C PHE A 113 21.74 16.70 -9.45
N GLY A 114 20.95 16.22 -8.52
CA GLY A 114 19.60 16.79 -8.39
C GLY A 114 18.73 16.24 -7.27
N THR A 115 17.81 17.09 -6.82
CA THR A 115 16.66 16.70 -6.00
C THR A 115 15.44 16.48 -6.90
N GLY A 116 14.68 15.41 -6.64
CA GLY A 116 13.41 15.12 -7.28
C GLY A 116 12.29 15.14 -6.23
N VAL A 117 11.04 15.27 -6.68
CA VAL A 117 9.87 15.11 -5.82
C VAL A 117 9.35 13.69 -6.01
N ALA A 118 9.26 12.91 -4.94
CA ALA A 118 8.52 11.68 -4.91
C ALA A 118 7.14 11.95 -4.30
N GLN A 119 6.10 11.33 -4.86
CA GLN A 119 4.74 11.42 -4.33
C GLN A 119 4.37 10.11 -3.66
N GLY A 120 3.85 10.21 -2.44
CA GLY A 120 3.18 9.13 -1.73
C GLY A 120 1.67 9.32 -1.75
N ALA A 121 0.94 8.25 -1.57
CA ALA A 121 -0.51 8.29 -1.50
C ALA A 121 -1.06 7.22 -0.56
N GLY A 122 -2.17 7.54 0.09
CA GLY A 122 -2.90 6.64 0.96
C GLY A 122 -4.29 7.17 1.28
N SER A 123 -4.94 6.52 2.21
CA SER A 123 -6.22 6.95 2.75
C SER A 123 -6.10 7.45 4.18
N GLY A 124 -7.12 8.12 4.64
CA GLY A 124 -7.32 8.50 6.03
C GLY A 124 -8.79 8.65 6.31
N PHE A 125 -9.13 9.03 7.51
CA PHE A 125 -10.51 9.32 7.87
C PHE A 125 -10.60 10.43 8.92
N VAL A 126 -11.71 11.13 8.90
CA VAL A 126 -12.00 12.22 9.84
C VAL A 126 -12.18 11.64 11.25
N TRP A 127 -11.36 12.12 12.18
CA TRP A 127 -11.39 11.70 13.58
C TRP A 127 -12.36 12.51 14.42
N ASP A 128 -12.38 13.83 14.21
CA ASP A 128 -13.23 14.74 14.98
C ASP A 128 -13.71 15.94 14.14
N THR A 129 -14.58 16.73 14.71
CA THR A 129 -15.11 17.96 14.08
C THR A 129 -14.11 19.12 14.09
N GLN A 130 -12.96 18.96 14.74
CA GLN A 130 -11.89 19.94 14.74
C GLN A 130 -10.98 19.82 13.52
N GLY A 131 -11.19 18.82 12.65
CA GLY A 131 -10.45 18.61 11.41
C GLY A 131 -9.18 17.76 11.59
N HIS A 132 -9.10 16.94 12.64
CA HIS A 132 -8.07 15.92 12.72
C HIS A 132 -8.44 14.75 11.80
N VAL A 133 -7.46 14.30 11.02
CA VAL A 133 -7.55 13.14 10.12
C VAL A 133 -6.52 12.12 10.55
N VAL A 134 -6.96 10.90 10.76
CA VAL A 134 -6.11 9.75 11.10
C VAL A 134 -5.71 9.01 9.84
N THR A 135 -4.47 8.56 9.78
CA THR A 135 -3.90 7.73 8.72
C THR A 135 -2.80 6.83 9.28
N ASN A 136 -2.18 6.00 8.44
CA ASN A 136 -0.98 5.28 8.83
C ASN A 136 0.25 6.21 8.84
N PHE A 137 1.20 5.92 9.73
CA PHE A 137 2.46 6.67 9.80
C PHE A 137 3.26 6.53 8.51
N HIS A 138 3.37 5.34 7.95
CA HIS A 138 4.10 5.08 6.70
C HIS A 138 3.54 5.84 5.50
N VAL A 139 2.26 6.27 5.51
CA VAL A 139 1.66 7.09 4.43
C VAL A 139 2.25 8.49 4.40
N ILE A 140 2.58 9.05 5.57
CA ILE A 140 3.05 10.44 5.71
C ILE A 140 4.50 10.55 6.17
N GLN A 141 5.19 9.43 6.34
CA GLN A 141 6.59 9.40 6.73
C GLN A 141 7.44 10.19 5.72
N ASP A 142 8.35 11.03 6.23
CA ASP A 142 9.25 11.89 5.46
C ASP A 142 8.54 12.93 4.57
N ALA A 143 7.21 13.10 4.72
CA ALA A 143 6.44 14.05 3.95
C ALA A 143 6.79 15.50 4.33
N GLN A 144 7.19 16.30 3.34
CA GLN A 144 7.37 17.74 3.51
C GLN A 144 6.06 18.50 3.34
N LYS A 145 5.15 17.92 2.55
CA LYS A 145 3.82 18.48 2.33
C LYS A 145 2.80 17.37 2.37
N VAL A 146 1.71 17.61 3.08
CA VAL A 146 0.56 16.71 3.15
C VAL A 146 -0.66 17.44 2.64
N VAL A 147 -1.39 16.79 1.75
CA VAL A 147 -2.63 17.29 1.17
C VAL A 147 -3.72 16.24 1.38
N VAL A 148 -4.89 16.70 1.81
CA VAL A 148 -6.04 15.86 2.13
C VAL A 148 -7.21 16.22 1.23
N GLN A 149 -7.77 15.26 0.53
CA GLN A 149 -8.96 15.42 -0.30
C GLN A 149 -10.10 14.59 0.26
N LEU A 150 -11.16 15.28 0.73
CA LEU A 150 -12.35 14.65 1.33
C LEU A 150 -13.45 14.38 0.31
N ASP A 151 -13.42 15.05 -0.86
CA ASP A 151 -14.44 14.89 -1.90
C ASP A 151 -13.81 15.04 -3.29
N ALA A 152 -14.14 14.09 -4.19
CA ALA A 152 -13.64 14.11 -5.56
C ALA A 152 -14.34 15.24 -6.33
N GLY A 153 -13.80 16.37 -6.47
CA GLY A 153 -14.36 17.55 -7.14
C GLY A 153 -14.36 18.79 -6.29
N LYS A 154 -13.92 18.68 -5.03
CA LYS A 154 -13.55 19.83 -4.21
C LYS A 154 -12.04 20.02 -4.21
N GLU A 155 -11.60 21.25 -3.98
CA GLU A 155 -10.19 21.58 -3.85
C GLU A 155 -9.53 20.77 -2.73
N PRO A 156 -8.36 20.20 -2.97
CA PRO A 156 -7.58 19.53 -1.94
C PRO A 156 -7.19 20.51 -0.82
N LEU A 157 -7.27 20.06 0.42
CA LEU A 157 -6.98 20.86 1.60
C LEU A 157 -5.53 20.61 2.05
N ALA A 158 -4.78 21.67 2.30
CA ALA A 158 -3.49 21.56 2.97
C ALA A 158 -3.70 21.03 4.39
N ALA A 159 -2.79 20.17 4.85
CA ALA A 159 -2.81 19.64 6.19
C ALA A 159 -1.43 19.72 6.84
N THR A 160 -1.41 19.89 8.15
CA THR A 160 -0.17 19.92 8.95
C THR A 160 -0.06 18.66 9.78
N PHE A 161 1.15 18.14 9.93
CA PHE A 161 1.44 17.03 10.83
C PHE A 161 1.21 17.46 12.29
N VAL A 162 0.45 16.65 13.03
CA VAL A 162 0.17 16.86 14.46
C VAL A 162 1.01 15.94 15.31
N GLY A 163 1.07 14.66 14.97
CA GLY A 163 1.83 13.66 15.69
C GLY A 163 1.75 12.30 15.02
N GLY A 164 2.68 11.42 15.36
CA GLY A 164 2.75 10.08 14.82
C GLY A 164 3.55 9.11 15.67
N SER A 165 3.36 7.84 15.42
CA SER A 165 4.13 6.74 15.99
C SER A 165 4.38 5.68 14.93
N ALA A 166 5.64 5.46 14.61
CA ALA A 166 6.08 4.39 13.72
C ALA A 166 5.83 3.01 14.32
N GLU A 167 5.91 2.90 15.66
CA GLU A 167 5.67 1.65 16.40
C GLU A 167 4.23 1.14 16.24
N TYR A 168 3.26 2.05 16.24
CA TYR A 168 1.83 1.75 16.06
C TYR A 168 1.34 1.98 14.63
N ASP A 169 2.21 2.44 13.74
CA ASP A 169 1.88 2.80 12.35
C ASP A 169 0.65 3.74 12.26
N LEU A 170 0.54 4.69 13.18
CA LEU A 170 -0.54 5.67 13.26
C LEU A 170 0.00 7.09 13.20
N ALA A 171 -0.72 7.95 12.49
CA ALA A 171 -0.43 9.38 12.42
C ALA A 171 -1.70 10.22 12.38
N VAL A 172 -1.57 11.47 12.82
CA VAL A 172 -2.62 12.48 12.80
C VAL A 172 -2.13 13.69 12.05
N VAL A 173 -2.96 14.15 11.11
CA VAL A 173 -2.79 15.44 10.44
C VAL A 173 -3.98 16.34 10.73
N LYS A 174 -3.77 17.65 10.68
CA LYS A 174 -4.77 18.70 10.93
C LYS A 174 -5.07 19.43 9.64
N LEU A 175 -6.33 19.47 9.23
CA LEU A 175 -6.77 20.27 8.09
C LEU A 175 -6.55 21.77 8.36
N ALA A 176 -5.98 22.48 7.40
CA ALA A 176 -5.81 23.94 7.48
C ALA A 176 -7.14 24.68 7.44
N GLN A 177 -8.14 24.11 6.77
CA GLN A 177 -9.50 24.63 6.72
C GLN A 177 -10.48 23.49 7.03
N ILE A 178 -11.43 23.75 7.91
CA ILE A 178 -12.44 22.76 8.32
C ILE A 178 -13.67 22.93 7.42
N PRO A 179 -13.99 21.94 6.57
CA PRO A 179 -15.19 22.00 5.73
C PRO A 179 -16.46 22.02 6.58
N ALA A 180 -17.46 22.80 6.13
CA ALA A 180 -18.78 22.75 6.75
C ALA A 180 -19.38 21.35 6.63
N GLY A 181 -19.97 20.84 7.71
CA GLY A 181 -20.60 19.53 7.74
C GLY A 181 -19.62 18.35 7.86
N LEU A 182 -18.36 18.61 8.27
CA LEU A 182 -17.38 17.56 8.54
C LEU A 182 -17.92 16.58 9.59
N LYS A 183 -17.99 15.29 9.25
CA LYS A 183 -18.51 14.24 10.12
C LYS A 183 -17.42 13.23 10.47
N PRO A 184 -17.14 12.98 11.77
CA PRO A 184 -16.25 11.90 12.18
C PRO A 184 -16.93 10.54 11.97
N ILE A 185 -16.11 9.49 11.75
CA ILE A 185 -16.62 8.12 11.75
C ILE A 185 -16.94 7.70 13.19
N PRO A 186 -18.12 7.15 13.47
CA PRO A 186 -18.45 6.64 14.80
C PRO A 186 -17.48 5.53 15.23
N LEU A 187 -17.04 5.55 16.48
CA LEU A 187 -16.17 4.50 17.03
C LEU A 187 -16.98 3.28 17.48
N GLY A 188 -16.52 2.10 17.10
CA GLY A 188 -16.92 0.82 17.66
C GLY A 188 -15.96 0.36 18.76
N THR A 189 -15.81 -0.95 18.90
CA THR A 189 -14.79 -1.59 19.75
C THR A 189 -14.23 -2.81 19.04
N SER A 190 -12.96 -3.14 19.34
CA SER A 190 -12.31 -4.36 18.85
C SER A 190 -12.30 -5.51 19.84
N ARG A 191 -12.87 -5.33 21.05
CA ARG A 191 -12.81 -6.33 22.13
C ARG A 191 -13.80 -7.49 21.96
N ASP A 192 -14.93 -7.25 21.33
CA ASP A 192 -16.04 -8.21 21.20
C ASP A 192 -16.21 -8.76 19.78
N LEU A 193 -15.25 -8.46 18.90
CA LEU A 193 -15.25 -8.94 17.52
C LEU A 193 -15.23 -10.47 17.44
N LYS A 194 -15.85 -11.00 16.40
CA LYS A 194 -15.94 -12.45 16.16
C LYS A 194 -15.37 -12.80 14.78
N ILE A 195 -14.65 -13.92 14.70
CA ILE A 195 -14.27 -14.52 13.43
C ILE A 195 -15.53 -14.87 12.64
N GLY A 196 -15.56 -14.52 11.36
CA GLY A 196 -16.74 -14.66 10.50
C GLY A 196 -17.65 -13.42 10.48
N GLN A 197 -17.44 -12.43 11.35
CA GLN A 197 -18.18 -11.17 11.33
C GLN A 197 -17.86 -10.39 10.06
N SER A 198 -18.91 -9.89 9.36
CA SER A 198 -18.74 -9.08 8.16
C SER A 198 -18.08 -7.75 8.46
N VAL A 199 -17.17 -7.34 7.58
CA VAL A 199 -16.44 -6.07 7.68
C VAL A 199 -16.35 -5.39 6.32
N ILE A 200 -16.22 -4.06 6.35
CA ILE A 200 -16.14 -3.21 5.17
C ILE A 200 -14.90 -2.33 5.29
N ALA A 201 -14.00 -2.44 4.33
CA ALA A 201 -12.86 -1.52 4.21
C ALA A 201 -13.19 -0.45 3.17
N ILE A 202 -12.95 0.82 3.53
CA ILE A 202 -13.11 1.95 2.61
C ILE A 202 -11.76 2.63 2.45
N GLY A 203 -11.41 2.94 1.20
CA GLY A 203 -10.25 3.72 0.84
C GLY A 203 -10.57 4.69 -0.28
N ASN A 204 -9.60 5.52 -0.62
CA ASN A 204 -9.67 6.42 -1.76
C ASN A 204 -8.38 6.32 -2.59
N PRO A 205 -8.13 5.16 -3.22
CA PRO A 205 -6.95 4.98 -4.05
C PRO A 205 -7.00 5.97 -5.22
N PHE A 206 -5.91 6.66 -5.47
CA PHE A 206 -5.73 7.60 -6.59
C PHE A 206 -6.58 8.89 -6.55
N GLY A 207 -7.35 9.16 -5.48
CA GLY A 207 -8.16 10.37 -5.34
C GLY A 207 -9.32 10.50 -6.35
N LEU A 208 -9.56 9.49 -7.18
CA LEU A 208 -10.58 9.54 -8.24
C LEU A 208 -11.97 9.26 -7.69
N SER A 209 -12.11 8.25 -6.83
CA SER A 209 -13.34 7.90 -6.13
C SER A 209 -13.04 6.95 -4.99
N ARG A 210 -13.87 7.00 -3.97
CA ARG A 210 -13.76 6.08 -2.84
C ARG A 210 -14.11 4.66 -3.28
N THR A 211 -13.35 3.70 -2.78
CA THR A 211 -13.50 2.28 -3.08
C THR A 211 -13.93 1.56 -1.81
N LEU A 212 -14.94 0.70 -1.94
CA LEU A 212 -15.39 -0.20 -0.90
C LEU A 212 -14.93 -1.61 -1.21
N THR A 213 -14.37 -2.30 -0.23
CA THR A 213 -14.17 -3.75 -0.28
C THR A 213 -14.85 -4.37 0.95
N ALA A 214 -15.52 -5.51 0.76
CA ALA A 214 -16.22 -6.23 1.80
C ALA A 214 -15.60 -7.61 2.00
N GLY A 215 -15.62 -8.08 3.22
CA GLY A 215 -15.12 -9.38 3.62
C GLY A 215 -15.57 -9.74 5.04
N ILE A 216 -14.82 -10.61 5.69
CA ILE A 216 -15.06 -11.03 7.06
C ILE A 216 -13.80 -10.86 7.91
N ILE A 217 -13.97 -10.92 9.22
CA ILE A 217 -12.86 -11.13 10.14
C ILE A 217 -12.40 -12.59 9.99
N SER A 218 -11.20 -12.77 9.44
CA SER A 218 -10.61 -14.10 9.20
C SER A 218 -9.90 -14.65 10.44
N ALA A 219 -9.27 -13.75 11.22
CA ALA A 219 -8.63 -14.09 12.48
C ALA A 219 -8.50 -12.84 13.37
N LEU A 220 -8.30 -13.06 14.65
CA LEU A 220 -8.05 -12.04 15.66
C LEU A 220 -6.73 -12.34 16.37
N ASP A 221 -6.26 -11.35 17.12
CA ASP A 221 -5.09 -11.50 18.01
C ASP A 221 -3.79 -11.82 17.26
N ARG A 222 -3.64 -11.23 16.04
CA ARG A 222 -2.43 -11.36 15.24
C ARG A 222 -1.36 -10.34 15.64
N TYR A 223 -0.12 -10.64 15.30
CA TYR A 223 1.00 -9.69 15.34
C TYR A 223 1.18 -9.10 13.95
N LEU A 224 1.09 -7.78 13.85
CA LEU A 224 1.28 -7.04 12.62
C LEU A 224 2.65 -6.35 12.66
N PRO A 225 3.62 -6.77 11.82
CA PRO A 225 4.91 -6.11 11.74
C PRO A 225 4.79 -4.67 11.23
N THR A 226 5.53 -3.75 11.84
CA THR A 226 5.67 -2.38 11.38
C THR A 226 7.01 -2.15 10.68
N GLN A 227 7.22 -0.96 10.12
CA GLN A 227 8.45 -0.66 9.38
C GLN A 227 9.70 -0.60 10.28
N GLU A 228 9.55 -0.29 11.57
CA GLU A 228 10.66 -0.14 12.53
C GLU A 228 10.93 -1.40 13.35
N TYR A 229 10.71 -2.59 12.79
CA TYR A 229 10.90 -3.87 13.50
C TYR A 229 10.05 -4.01 14.78
N ALA A 230 9.02 -3.18 14.94
CA ALA A 230 8.02 -3.34 15.98
C ALA A 230 6.87 -4.23 15.47
N GLU A 231 6.04 -4.72 16.38
CA GLU A 231 4.85 -5.50 16.06
C GLU A 231 3.66 -4.95 16.84
N ILE A 232 2.56 -4.75 16.15
CA ILE A 232 1.29 -4.39 16.77
C ILE A 232 0.57 -5.67 17.19
N ALA A 233 0.35 -5.84 18.48
CA ALA A 233 -0.42 -6.97 19.01
C ALA A 233 -1.92 -6.77 18.83
N GLY A 234 -2.64 -7.89 18.67
CA GLY A 234 -4.11 -7.87 18.58
C GLY A 234 -4.66 -7.45 17.23
N ALA A 235 -3.82 -7.40 16.18
CA ALA A 235 -4.26 -7.01 14.85
C ALA A 235 -5.41 -7.89 14.34
N ILE A 236 -6.34 -7.26 13.62
CA ILE A 236 -7.49 -7.90 12.98
C ILE A 236 -7.04 -8.38 11.60
N GLN A 237 -7.19 -9.67 11.32
CA GLN A 237 -7.00 -10.22 9.99
C GLN A 237 -8.34 -10.28 9.26
N THR A 238 -8.37 -9.85 8.00
CA THR A 238 -9.56 -9.85 7.14
C THR A 238 -9.23 -10.33 5.73
N ASP A 239 -10.20 -10.88 5.03
CA ASP A 239 -10.16 -11.20 3.60
C ASP A 239 -10.74 -10.06 2.74
N ALA A 240 -11.32 -9.03 3.34
CA ALA A 240 -11.59 -7.78 2.63
C ALA A 240 -10.31 -7.31 1.94
N ALA A 241 -10.37 -7.00 0.64
CA ALA A 241 -9.18 -6.69 -0.13
C ALA A 241 -8.52 -5.40 0.38
N ILE A 242 -7.38 -5.55 1.06
CA ILE A 242 -6.51 -4.44 1.47
C ILE A 242 -5.38 -4.33 0.45
N ASN A 243 -5.27 -3.18 -0.18
CA ASN A 243 -4.29 -2.89 -1.23
C ASN A 243 -3.67 -1.49 -1.01
N PRO A 244 -2.53 -1.18 -1.66
CA PRO A 244 -2.03 0.18 -1.71
C PRO A 244 -3.14 1.15 -2.15
N GLY A 245 -3.38 2.18 -1.33
CA GLY A 245 -4.42 3.18 -1.54
C GLY A 245 -5.59 3.10 -0.56
N ASN A 246 -5.89 1.95 0.08
CA ASN A 246 -6.80 1.92 1.21
C ASN A 246 -6.09 1.82 2.58
N SER A 247 -4.74 1.77 2.61
CA SER A 247 -3.95 1.92 3.83
C SER A 247 -4.22 3.25 4.51
N GLY A 248 -4.41 3.25 5.82
CA GLY A 248 -4.81 4.39 6.63
C GLY A 248 -6.31 4.68 6.61
N GLY A 249 -7.05 4.05 5.71
CA GLY A 249 -8.51 4.10 5.67
C GLY A 249 -9.17 3.25 6.76
N PRO A 250 -10.47 3.45 7.01
CA PRO A 250 -11.20 2.73 8.05
C PRO A 250 -11.57 1.30 7.65
N LEU A 251 -11.51 0.39 8.63
CA LEU A 251 -12.25 -0.87 8.65
C LEU A 251 -13.49 -0.67 9.50
N LEU A 252 -14.67 -0.94 8.93
CA LEU A 252 -15.96 -0.71 9.56
C LEU A 252 -16.70 -2.03 9.82
N ASP A 253 -17.54 -2.05 10.84
CA ASP A 253 -18.57 -3.07 11.01
C ASP A 253 -19.81 -2.76 10.14
N THR A 254 -20.80 -3.66 10.17
CA THR A 254 -22.04 -3.51 9.39
C THR A 254 -22.95 -2.37 9.87
N ALA A 255 -22.67 -1.78 11.04
CA ALA A 255 -23.33 -0.57 11.52
C ALA A 255 -22.59 0.72 11.15
N GLY A 256 -21.50 0.63 10.36
CA GLY A 256 -20.68 1.77 9.93
C GLY A 256 -19.78 2.33 11.02
N ARG A 257 -19.52 1.59 12.10
CA ARG A 257 -18.63 1.99 13.19
C ARG A 257 -17.20 1.54 12.87
N LEU A 258 -16.23 2.38 13.20
CA LEU A 258 -14.82 2.06 13.08
C LEU A 258 -14.46 0.91 14.03
N ILE A 259 -13.88 -0.16 13.49
CA ILE A 259 -13.34 -1.30 14.26
C ILE A 259 -11.83 -1.46 14.07
N GLY A 260 -11.26 -0.82 13.06
CA GLY A 260 -9.82 -0.82 12.84
C GLY A 260 -9.39 0.19 11.77
N VAL A 261 -8.05 0.35 11.64
CA VAL A 261 -7.41 1.12 10.59
C VAL A 261 -6.67 0.16 9.67
N ASN A 262 -6.99 0.18 8.37
CA ASN A 262 -6.37 -0.70 7.40
C ASN A 262 -4.88 -0.39 7.28
N SER A 263 -4.04 -1.41 7.35
CA SER A 263 -2.59 -1.30 7.13
C SER A 263 -2.21 -2.30 6.06
N ALA A 264 -1.71 -1.82 4.92
CA ALA A 264 -1.26 -2.71 3.86
C ALA A 264 0.02 -3.40 4.30
N ILE A 265 -0.01 -4.73 4.39
CA ILE A 265 1.23 -5.49 4.55
C ILE A 265 2.02 -5.39 3.25
N ARG A 266 3.36 -5.35 3.38
CA ARG A 266 4.24 -5.67 2.25
C ARG A 266 3.99 -7.12 1.81
N SER A 267 3.04 -7.31 0.90
CA SER A 267 2.92 -8.54 0.14
C SER A 267 4.12 -8.63 -0.79
N SER A 268 4.72 -9.80 -0.91
CA SER A 268 5.81 -10.06 -1.88
C SER A 268 5.37 -9.80 -3.34
N SER A 269 4.06 -9.76 -3.59
CA SER A 269 3.46 -9.47 -4.90
C SER A 269 2.95 -8.03 -5.04
N GLY A 270 2.95 -7.22 -3.96
CA GLY A 270 2.41 -5.85 -3.97
C GLY A 270 0.88 -5.76 -4.10
N SER A 271 0.17 -6.89 -4.08
CA SER A 271 -1.30 -6.94 -4.18
C SER A 271 -1.90 -7.84 -3.09
N SER A 272 -3.19 -7.64 -2.78
CA SER A 272 -3.91 -8.48 -1.82
C SER A 272 -3.92 -9.94 -2.27
N SER A 273 -3.49 -10.82 -1.36
CA SER A 273 -3.57 -12.29 -1.51
C SER A 273 -4.76 -12.89 -0.74
N GLY A 274 -5.77 -12.08 -0.38
CA GLY A 274 -6.87 -12.48 0.50
C GLY A 274 -6.49 -12.45 1.99
N VAL A 275 -5.36 -11.83 2.33
CA VAL A 275 -4.92 -11.64 3.72
C VAL A 275 -4.60 -10.16 3.92
N GLY A 276 -5.51 -9.45 4.56
CA GLY A 276 -5.36 -8.06 4.99
C GLY A 276 -5.26 -7.96 6.50
N PHE A 277 -4.70 -6.87 7.00
CA PHE A 277 -4.62 -6.60 8.43
C PHE A 277 -5.05 -5.19 8.75
N SER A 278 -5.63 -5.03 9.93
CA SER A 278 -6.04 -3.71 10.43
C SER A 278 -5.63 -3.55 11.89
N ILE A 279 -5.24 -2.33 12.23
CA ILE A 279 -4.89 -1.90 13.60
C ILE A 279 -6.20 -1.79 14.39
N PRO A 280 -6.35 -2.46 15.55
CA PRO A 280 -7.59 -2.48 16.30
C PRO A 280 -8.03 -1.09 16.77
N VAL A 281 -9.32 -0.79 16.72
CA VAL A 281 -9.85 0.54 17.08
C VAL A 281 -9.61 0.91 18.54
N ASP A 282 -9.63 -0.04 19.47
CA ASP A 282 -9.34 0.26 20.88
C ASP A 282 -7.89 0.74 21.08
N LEU A 283 -6.95 0.22 20.28
CA LEU A 283 -5.58 0.73 20.21
C LEU A 283 -5.55 2.13 19.59
N VAL A 284 -6.24 2.33 18.46
CA VAL A 284 -6.34 3.64 17.78
C VAL A 284 -6.90 4.68 18.75
N ASN A 285 -7.99 4.36 19.47
CA ASN A 285 -8.64 5.26 20.42
C ASN A 285 -7.77 5.57 21.65
N ARG A 286 -6.80 4.73 21.96
CA ARG A 286 -5.81 4.97 23.02
C ARG A 286 -4.64 5.85 22.54
N ILE A 287 -4.20 5.67 21.29
CA ILE A 287 -3.02 6.33 20.74
C ILE A 287 -3.34 7.71 20.16
N VAL A 288 -4.39 7.84 19.35
CA VAL A 288 -4.72 9.08 18.64
C VAL A 288 -4.87 10.30 19.56
N PRO A 289 -5.56 10.22 20.72
CA PRO A 289 -5.61 11.35 21.65
C PRO A 289 -4.23 11.80 22.17
N GLN A 290 -3.30 10.85 22.33
CA GLN A 290 -1.93 11.16 22.74
C GLN A 290 -1.16 11.89 21.64
N LEU A 291 -1.32 11.45 20.38
CA LEU A 291 -0.73 12.12 19.23
C LEU A 291 -1.26 13.54 19.09
N ILE A 292 -2.56 13.77 19.31
CA ILE A 292 -3.19 15.10 19.26
C ILE A 292 -2.66 15.99 20.39
N ALA A 293 -2.56 15.45 21.61
CA ALA A 293 -2.22 16.25 22.79
C ALA A 293 -0.73 16.58 22.90
N ARG A 294 0.17 15.69 22.48
CA ARG A 294 1.61 15.83 22.71
C ARG A 294 2.52 15.46 21.52
N GLY A 295 1.95 15.06 20.39
CA GLY A 295 2.70 14.76 19.17
C GLY A 295 3.29 13.35 19.10
N TYR A 296 3.29 12.58 20.17
CA TYR A 296 3.86 11.23 20.22
C TYR A 296 3.04 10.31 21.13
N ALA A 297 3.18 9.00 20.92
CA ALA A 297 2.61 7.96 21.77
C ALA A 297 3.57 7.53 22.87
N ALA A 298 3.03 7.12 24.00
CA ALA A 298 3.81 6.51 25.07
C ALA A 298 4.32 5.13 24.62
N THR A 299 5.58 4.83 24.95
CA THR A 299 6.20 3.53 24.65
C THR A 299 6.28 2.68 25.91
N PRO A 300 5.55 1.53 25.96
CA PRO A 300 5.57 0.68 27.13
C PRO A 300 6.92 -0.01 27.31
N GLY A 301 7.40 -0.06 28.53
CA GLY A 301 8.64 -0.75 28.87
C GLY A 301 8.75 -1.00 30.35
N ILE A 302 9.83 -1.63 30.79
CA ILE A 302 10.11 -1.92 32.20
C ILE A 302 11.42 -1.32 32.66
N GLY A 303 12.09 -0.54 31.79
CA GLY A 303 13.38 0.12 32.11
C GLY A 303 14.59 -0.76 31.83
N ILE A 304 14.54 -1.63 30.84
CA ILE A 304 15.69 -2.32 30.28
C ILE A 304 16.16 -1.65 28.98
N ILE A 305 17.41 -1.86 28.63
CA ILE A 305 17.96 -1.66 27.30
C ILE A 305 18.22 -3.05 26.74
N PRO A 306 17.54 -3.44 25.65
CA PRO A 306 17.73 -4.76 25.06
C PRO A 306 19.08 -4.83 24.35
N PHE A 307 19.69 -6.02 24.34
CA PHE A 307 20.82 -6.32 23.47
C PHE A 307 20.36 -6.38 22.02
N ASN A 308 21.30 -6.21 21.07
CA ASN A 308 20.98 -6.15 19.64
C ASN A 308 20.13 -7.35 19.19
N PRO A 309 18.87 -7.14 18.77
CA PRO A 309 17.94 -8.23 18.43
C PRO A 309 18.42 -9.10 17.25
N ALA A 310 19.15 -8.50 16.30
CA ALA A 310 19.67 -9.24 15.13
C ALA A 310 20.75 -10.24 15.58
N VAL A 311 21.61 -9.86 16.51
CA VAL A 311 22.62 -10.75 17.08
C VAL A 311 21.98 -11.86 17.92
N VAL A 312 20.94 -11.52 18.70
CA VAL A 312 20.15 -12.49 19.48
C VAL A 312 19.56 -13.57 18.56
N ALA A 313 18.91 -13.13 17.48
CA ALA A 313 18.31 -14.03 16.49
C ALA A 313 19.34 -14.90 15.75
N GLN A 314 20.50 -14.33 15.35
CA GLN A 314 21.58 -15.07 14.69
C GLN A 314 22.17 -16.18 15.58
N ASN A 315 22.13 -15.99 16.91
CA ASN A 315 22.58 -17.00 17.88
C ASN A 315 21.46 -17.98 18.29
N GLY A 316 20.30 -17.93 17.67
CA GLY A 316 19.17 -18.85 17.93
C GLY A 316 18.54 -18.66 19.32
N ILE A 317 18.79 -17.52 19.99
CA ILE A 317 18.24 -17.24 21.33
C ILE A 317 16.79 -16.76 21.15
N LYS A 318 15.86 -17.46 21.76
CA LYS A 318 14.45 -17.04 21.83
C LYS A 318 14.23 -16.24 23.09
N GLY A 319 13.75 -14.98 22.93
CA GLY A 319 13.52 -14.06 24.04
C GLY A 319 14.27 -12.75 23.93
N VAL A 320 14.13 -11.90 24.95
CA VAL A 320 14.81 -10.61 25.02
C VAL A 320 16.01 -10.70 25.96
N VAL A 321 17.20 -10.59 25.39
CA VAL A 321 18.45 -10.48 26.13
C VAL A 321 18.63 -9.04 26.63
N ILE A 322 18.94 -8.87 27.88
CA ILE A 322 19.12 -7.54 28.52
C ILE A 322 20.56 -7.10 28.37
N ASP A 323 20.82 -5.99 27.68
CA ASP A 323 22.13 -5.36 27.63
C ASP A 323 22.41 -4.55 28.91
N ARG A 324 21.44 -3.73 29.31
CA ARG A 324 21.54 -2.89 30.51
C ARG A 324 20.18 -2.78 31.20
N VAL A 325 20.23 -2.54 32.53
CA VAL A 325 19.05 -2.20 33.34
C VAL A 325 19.20 -0.75 33.79
N ARG A 326 18.21 0.08 33.53
CA ARG A 326 18.18 1.49 33.97
C ARG A 326 18.07 1.55 35.50
N ALA A 327 18.89 2.35 36.13
CA ALA A 327 18.80 2.58 37.58
C ALA A 327 17.41 3.10 37.98
N ARG A 328 16.93 2.69 39.13
CA ARG A 328 15.61 3.08 39.70
C ARG A 328 14.41 2.69 38.82
N SER A 329 14.61 1.81 37.83
CA SER A 329 13.53 1.31 37.00
C SER A 329 12.79 0.12 37.66
N PRO A 330 11.58 -0.20 37.25
CA PRO A 330 10.87 -1.42 37.67
C PRO A 330 11.72 -2.69 37.50
N ALA A 331 12.46 -2.80 36.38
CA ALA A 331 13.38 -3.91 36.13
C ALA A 331 14.52 -4.00 37.15
N ALA A 332 15.07 -2.84 37.60
CA ALA A 332 16.09 -2.80 38.64
C ALA A 332 15.51 -3.24 39.98
N THR A 333 14.28 -2.84 40.31
CA THR A 333 13.64 -3.17 41.59
C THR A 333 13.44 -4.68 41.74
N VAL A 334 13.13 -5.40 40.69
CA VAL A 334 12.94 -6.88 40.69
C VAL A 334 14.26 -7.64 40.47
N GLY A 335 15.40 -6.92 40.40
CA GLY A 335 16.75 -7.51 40.31
C GLY A 335 17.03 -8.23 39.00
N LEU A 336 16.53 -7.70 37.84
CA LEU A 336 16.93 -8.21 36.54
C LEU A 336 18.42 -7.98 36.29
N ARG A 337 19.07 -8.95 35.70
CA ARG A 337 20.52 -8.95 35.44
C ARG A 337 20.81 -8.79 33.94
N PRO A 338 21.65 -7.81 33.57
CA PRO A 338 22.10 -7.70 32.18
C PRO A 338 23.15 -8.77 31.85
N LEU A 339 23.43 -8.92 30.56
CA LEU A 339 24.54 -9.74 30.06
C LEU A 339 25.88 -9.16 30.61
N VAL A 340 26.84 -10.05 30.85
CA VAL A 340 28.17 -9.67 31.28
C VAL A 340 29.03 -9.35 30.07
N GLN A 341 29.17 -8.06 29.73
CA GLN A 341 29.84 -7.61 28.49
C GLN A 341 31.26 -8.17 28.30
N ARG A 342 32.00 -8.36 29.38
CA ARG A 342 33.39 -8.85 29.34
C ARG A 342 33.53 -10.30 28.94
N THR A 343 32.53 -11.14 29.26
CA THR A 343 32.58 -12.61 29.03
C THR A 343 31.55 -13.06 28.02
N GLY A 344 30.57 -12.21 27.66
CA GLY A 344 29.40 -12.61 26.84
C GLY A 344 28.41 -13.52 27.57
N ALA A 345 28.61 -13.75 28.89
CA ALA A 345 27.69 -14.58 29.65
C ALA A 345 26.32 -13.93 29.73
N LEU A 346 25.25 -14.68 29.39
CA LEU A 346 23.90 -14.20 29.46
C LEU A 346 23.48 -13.96 30.90
N GLY A 347 22.88 -12.80 31.16
CA GLY A 347 22.13 -12.53 32.37
C GLY A 347 20.73 -13.13 32.30
N ASP A 348 19.71 -12.31 32.50
CA ASP A 348 18.31 -12.72 32.30
C ASP A 348 17.90 -12.62 30.82
N VAL A 349 17.19 -13.62 30.35
CA VAL A 349 16.50 -13.63 29.06
C VAL A 349 15.00 -13.65 29.30
N ILE A 350 14.27 -12.61 28.89
CA ILE A 350 12.81 -12.55 29.06
C ILE A 350 12.17 -13.43 28.01
N THR A 351 11.36 -14.42 28.42
CA THR A 351 10.77 -15.45 27.55
C THR A 351 9.24 -15.45 27.57
N ALA A 352 8.58 -14.75 28.50
CA ALA A 352 7.14 -14.60 28.51
C ALA A 352 6.68 -13.36 29.26
N VAL A 353 5.49 -12.86 28.91
CA VAL A 353 4.74 -11.82 29.64
C VAL A 353 3.32 -12.33 29.87
N ASN A 354 2.86 -12.34 31.12
CA ASN A 354 1.55 -12.88 31.55
C ASN A 354 1.24 -14.27 30.96
N GLY A 355 2.26 -15.14 30.90
CA GLY A 355 2.16 -16.49 30.35
C GLY A 355 2.18 -16.59 28.82
N ARG A 356 2.20 -15.47 28.08
CA ARG A 356 2.35 -15.45 26.63
C ARG A 356 3.84 -15.47 26.26
N ASN A 357 4.20 -16.35 25.35
CA ASN A 357 5.60 -16.49 24.92
C ASN A 357 6.11 -15.20 24.24
N VAL A 358 7.34 -14.85 24.57
CA VAL A 358 8.09 -13.75 23.98
C VAL A 358 9.33 -14.34 23.31
N GLU A 359 9.38 -14.30 21.99
CA GLU A 359 10.51 -14.81 21.20
C GLU A 359 11.40 -13.68 20.68
N THR A 360 10.86 -12.46 20.54
CA THR A 360 11.54 -11.29 19.98
C THR A 360 11.32 -10.06 20.85
N LEU A 361 12.12 -9.01 20.63
CA LEU A 361 11.89 -7.70 21.25
C LEU A 361 10.52 -7.14 20.87
N SER A 362 10.12 -7.27 19.61
CA SER A 362 8.84 -6.76 19.11
C SER A 362 7.67 -7.41 19.85
N THR A 363 7.68 -8.74 19.99
CA THR A 363 6.67 -9.49 20.75
C THR A 363 6.64 -9.05 22.23
N PHE A 364 7.80 -8.78 22.81
CA PHE A 364 7.89 -8.29 24.18
C PHE A 364 7.21 -6.93 24.36
N VAL A 365 7.54 -5.96 23.50
CA VAL A 365 6.93 -4.62 23.53
C VAL A 365 5.44 -4.71 23.31
N ALA A 366 5.00 -5.53 22.36
CA ALA A 366 3.59 -5.74 22.05
C ALA A 366 2.81 -6.34 23.25
N GLU A 367 3.42 -7.28 23.99
CA GLU A 367 2.78 -7.85 25.18
C GLU A 367 2.76 -6.85 26.36
N LEU A 368 3.80 -6.02 26.53
CA LEU A 368 3.77 -4.92 27.51
C LEU A 368 2.70 -3.88 27.15
N ASP A 369 2.52 -3.59 25.86
CA ASP A 369 1.47 -2.69 25.39
C ASP A 369 0.07 -3.22 25.72
N ARG A 370 -0.14 -4.54 25.55
CA ARG A 370 -1.36 -5.22 25.93
C ARG A 370 -1.66 -5.13 27.43
N VAL A 371 -0.62 -5.18 28.25
CA VAL A 371 -0.73 -4.96 29.70
C VAL A 371 -1.11 -3.52 30.01
N GLY A 372 -0.55 -2.57 29.28
CA GLY A 372 -0.75 -1.13 29.44
C GLY A 372 0.16 -0.49 30.49
N ILE A 373 0.55 0.76 30.22
CA ILE A 373 1.37 1.57 31.11
C ILE A 373 0.63 1.83 32.42
N GLY A 374 1.36 1.75 33.53
CA GLY A 374 0.82 1.87 34.88
C GLY A 374 0.39 0.55 35.52
N ASN A 375 0.16 -0.48 34.72
CA ASN A 375 -0.22 -1.81 35.20
C ASN A 375 1.02 -2.68 35.51
N THR A 376 0.79 -3.81 36.17
CA THR A 376 1.82 -4.78 36.54
C THR A 376 1.77 -5.98 35.58
N ALA A 377 2.90 -6.31 34.95
CA ALA A 377 3.11 -7.51 34.17
C ALA A 377 3.78 -8.60 35.00
N GLU A 378 3.39 -9.86 34.81
CA GLU A 378 4.18 -11.01 35.25
C GLU A 378 5.11 -11.40 34.10
N ILE A 379 6.42 -11.17 34.26
CA ILE A 379 7.42 -11.59 33.28
C ILE A 379 8.06 -12.91 33.69
N THR A 380 8.28 -13.81 32.72
CA THR A 380 9.11 -15.01 32.92
C THR A 380 10.49 -14.74 32.36
N VAL A 381 11.51 -14.95 33.16
CA VAL A 381 12.92 -14.82 32.77
C VAL A 381 13.67 -16.12 32.98
N MET A 382 14.58 -16.41 32.04
CA MET A 382 15.52 -17.53 32.14
C MET A 382 16.86 -17.00 32.64
N ARG A 383 17.39 -17.55 33.72
CA ARG A 383 18.72 -17.30 34.25
C ARG A 383 19.42 -18.62 34.53
N GLU A 384 20.56 -18.86 33.91
CA GLU A 384 21.36 -20.09 34.14
C GLU A 384 20.52 -21.37 33.94
N GLY A 385 19.65 -21.40 32.90
CA GLY A 385 18.77 -22.51 32.61
C GLY A 385 17.55 -22.66 33.53
N LYS A 386 17.33 -21.78 34.50
CA LYS A 386 16.22 -21.82 35.43
C LYS A 386 15.20 -20.70 35.12
N ALA A 387 13.94 -21.04 35.01
CA ALA A 387 12.86 -20.08 34.88
C ALA A 387 12.51 -19.48 36.25
N ARG A 388 12.28 -18.16 36.25
CA ARG A 388 11.72 -17.43 37.39
C ARG A 388 10.67 -16.43 36.89
N LYS A 389 9.69 -16.15 37.75
CA LYS A 389 8.63 -15.20 37.46
C LYS A 389 8.81 -13.96 38.34
N GLU A 390 8.67 -12.80 37.73
CA GLU A 390 8.79 -11.50 38.41
C GLU A 390 7.59 -10.62 38.04
N ARG A 391 7.09 -9.89 39.03
CA ARG A 391 6.01 -8.91 38.81
C ARG A 391 6.64 -7.53 38.66
N VAL A 392 6.47 -6.92 37.50
CA VAL A 392 7.13 -5.67 37.14
C VAL A 392 6.12 -4.66 36.62
N GLN A 393 6.22 -3.41 37.06
CA GLN A 393 5.38 -2.33 36.56
C GLN A 393 5.77 -1.92 35.14
N VAL A 394 4.79 -1.76 34.25
CA VAL A 394 4.98 -1.21 32.92
C VAL A 394 4.97 0.31 33.01
N ILE A 395 6.01 0.94 32.48
CA ILE A 395 6.19 2.41 32.50
C ILE A 395 6.30 2.96 31.07
N ASP A 396 6.07 4.26 30.92
CA ASP A 396 6.40 4.96 29.69
C ASP A 396 7.92 5.21 29.61
N THR A 397 8.58 4.59 28.63
CA THR A 397 10.04 4.73 28.47
C THR A 397 10.45 6.03 27.78
N ASN A 398 9.51 6.78 27.21
CA ASN A 398 9.72 8.11 26.63
C ASN A 398 9.70 9.22 27.68
N GLN A 399 9.20 8.96 28.88
CA GLN A 399 9.35 9.90 29.99
C GLN A 399 10.78 9.82 30.55
N LYS A 400 11.49 10.96 30.51
CA LYS A 400 12.83 11.12 31.08
C LYS A 400 12.78 11.27 32.59
#